data_92efd0c58e5f713c7823f3a6702f3016
#
_entry.id   92efd0c58e5f713c7823f3a6702f3016
#
_cell.length_a   1.000
_cell.length_b   1.000
_cell.length_c   1.000
_cell.angle_alpha   90.00
_cell.angle_beta   90.00
_cell.angle_gamma   90.00
#
_symmetry.space_group_name_H-M   'P 1'
#
loop_
_entity.id
_entity.type
_entity.pdbx_description
1 polymer ?
#
loop_
_entity_poly.entity_id
_entity_poly.type
_entity_poly.pdbx_seq_one_letter_code
_entity_poly.pdbx_strand_id
1 'polypeptide(L)'
;QSDSNSAYLQPIENSSPPDIPSPQDSLRHTIQPKLNADVVLAKPDPKFAPVNFTEPVVVIGASTGGTEALKDYLTELPPDSPGIVIVQHMPEHFTESFANRLNGLCKITVREAKNGDKVESGTALIAPGNHHLLLKRTGTFYSVEVCDGPLVCRHRPSVDVLFRSAAKVAGKNAIGIIMTGMGDDGSHGMKEMHDCGSYNLAQDEESTIV
;
A
#
# COMPACT_ATOMS: atom_id res chain seq x y z
N GLN A 1 62.36 62.88 24.04
CA GLN A 1 61.53 62.13 24.96
C GLN A 1 60.83 61.03 24.22
N SER A 2 61.33 59.90 24.47
CA SER A 2 60.99 58.62 23.89
C SER A 2 59.96 57.89 24.79
N ASP A 3 58.88 57.40 24.24
CA ASP A 3 58.11 56.42 24.93
C ASP A 3 57.86 55.21 24.01
N SER A 4 58.56 54.17 24.39
CA SER A 4 58.48 52.82 23.82
C SER A 4 57.23 52.13 24.36
N ASN A 5 56.31 51.80 23.51
CA ASN A 5 55.14 50.94 23.85
C ASN A 5 55.41 49.54 23.34
N SER A 6 55.82 48.65 24.24
CA SER A 6 56.02 47.22 23.99
C SER A 6 54.70 46.51 24.16
N ALA A 7 54.07 46.11 23.05
CA ALA A 7 52.91 45.28 23.07
C ALA A 7 53.34 43.80 23.21
N TYR A 8 53.02 43.19 24.32
CA TYR A 8 53.20 41.80 24.58
C TYR A 8 52.18 41.01 23.70
N LEU A 9 52.68 40.18 22.78
CA LEU A 9 51.92 39.21 22.06
C LEU A 9 51.58 38.04 23.00
N GLN A 10 50.30 37.82 23.25
CA GLN A 10 49.81 36.63 23.94
C GLN A 10 49.86 35.42 23.00
N PRO A 11 50.16 34.22 23.51
CA PRO A 11 50.14 33.00 22.70
C PRO A 11 48.70 32.67 22.27
N ILE A 12 48.53 32.35 20.99
CA ILE A 12 47.28 31.82 20.46
C ILE A 12 47.12 30.40 21.01
N GLU A 13 46.07 30.18 21.83
CA GLU A 13 45.68 28.85 22.25
C GLU A 13 45.31 28.03 21.01
N ASN A 14 45.93 26.85 20.88
CA ASN A 14 45.62 25.85 19.89
C ASN A 14 44.18 25.37 20.07
N SER A 15 43.24 25.93 19.31
CA SER A 15 41.93 25.33 19.14
C SER A 15 42.07 24.09 18.23
N SER A 16 41.80 22.95 18.76
CA SER A 16 41.71 21.70 17.99
C SER A 16 40.72 21.89 16.84
N PRO A 17 41.02 21.37 15.63
CA PRO A 17 40.07 21.44 14.53
C PRO A 17 38.79 20.69 14.88
N PRO A 18 37.60 21.14 14.39
CA PRO A 18 36.35 20.46 14.64
C PRO A 18 36.43 19.03 14.07
N ASP A 19 35.95 18.07 14.85
CA ASP A 19 35.84 16.67 14.43
C ASP A 19 34.97 16.60 13.16
N ILE A 20 35.64 16.36 12.02
CA ILE A 20 34.96 16.04 10.77
C ILE A 20 34.57 14.56 10.87
N PRO A 21 33.26 14.23 10.86
CA PRO A 21 32.85 12.84 10.92
C PRO A 21 33.43 12.05 9.73
N SER A 22 33.98 10.88 10.02
CA SER A 22 34.60 10.07 8.98
C SER A 22 33.58 9.64 7.93
N PRO A 23 33.98 9.47 6.66
CA PRO A 23 33.08 8.99 5.60
C PRO A 23 32.42 7.64 5.90
N GLN A 24 32.90 6.89 6.88
CA GLN A 24 32.34 5.62 7.32
C GLN A 24 31.14 5.78 8.27
N ASP A 25 30.99 6.90 8.97
CA ASP A 25 29.83 7.16 9.83
C ASP A 25 28.60 7.65 9.03
N SER A 26 28.81 8.22 7.85
CA SER A 26 27.72 8.64 6.96
C SER A 26 27.07 7.50 6.16
N LEU A 27 27.65 6.30 6.17
CA LEU A 27 27.14 5.12 5.46
C LEU A 27 26.33 4.15 6.33
N ARG A 28 26.16 4.42 7.60
CA ARG A 28 25.16 3.72 8.41
C ARG A 28 23.76 4.25 8.10
N HIS A 29 23.29 4.02 6.88
CA HIS A 29 21.86 3.98 6.64
C HIS A 29 21.31 2.86 7.52
N THR A 30 20.77 3.21 8.67
CA THR A 30 20.01 2.29 9.50
C THR A 30 18.89 1.75 8.62
N ILE A 31 19.07 0.53 8.09
CA ILE A 31 18.01 -0.16 7.36
C ILE A 31 16.85 -0.26 8.34
N GLN A 32 15.82 0.55 8.13
CA GLN A 32 14.62 0.50 8.96
C GLN A 32 14.04 -0.90 8.91
N PRO A 33 13.65 -1.48 10.05
CA PRO A 33 13.06 -2.80 10.06
C PRO A 33 11.81 -2.83 9.17
N LYS A 34 11.64 -3.92 8.41
CA LYS A 34 10.47 -4.13 7.59
C LYS A 34 9.25 -4.34 8.49
N LEU A 35 8.34 -3.39 8.52
CA LEU A 35 7.10 -3.49 9.28
C LEU A 35 6.08 -4.35 8.53
N ASN A 36 5.28 -5.10 9.28
CA ASN A 36 4.14 -5.85 8.76
C ASN A 36 2.82 -5.08 9.00
N ALA A 37 1.69 -5.61 8.55
CA ALA A 37 0.40 -4.95 8.68
C ALA A 37 -0.11 -4.82 10.13
N ASP A 38 0.55 -5.43 11.14
CA ASP A 38 0.17 -5.31 12.56
C ASP A 38 0.26 -3.86 13.06
N VAL A 39 1.09 -3.04 12.43
CA VAL A 39 1.24 -1.61 12.78
C VAL A 39 0.08 -0.73 12.32
N VAL A 40 -0.76 -1.22 11.42
CA VAL A 40 -1.93 -0.49 10.88
C VAL A 40 -3.22 -1.13 11.38
N LEU A 41 -3.32 -2.47 11.37
CA LEU A 41 -4.55 -3.19 11.64
C LEU A 41 -4.24 -4.51 12.36
N ALA A 42 -4.95 -4.79 13.47
CA ALA A 42 -4.86 -6.07 14.17
C ALA A 42 -5.27 -7.24 13.28
N LYS A 43 -4.65 -8.40 13.49
CA LYS A 43 -4.95 -9.64 12.76
C LYS A 43 -6.43 -10.01 12.80
N PRO A 44 -6.97 -10.62 11.74
CA PRO A 44 -8.32 -11.18 11.75
C PRO A 44 -8.38 -12.37 12.71
N ASP A 45 -9.56 -12.61 13.28
CA ASP A 45 -9.86 -13.87 13.98
C ASP A 45 -10.55 -14.82 12.99
N PRO A 46 -9.93 -15.94 12.60
CA PRO A 46 -10.55 -16.89 11.66
C PRO A 46 -11.87 -17.51 12.16
N LYS A 47 -12.11 -17.48 13.48
CA LYS A 47 -13.36 -17.95 14.07
C LYS A 47 -14.50 -16.95 13.95
N PHE A 48 -14.17 -15.69 13.68
CA PHE A 48 -15.15 -14.64 13.49
C PHE A 48 -15.60 -14.62 12.02
N ALA A 49 -16.55 -15.51 11.67
CA ALA A 49 -17.17 -15.48 10.36
C ALA A 49 -18.11 -14.27 10.27
N PRO A 50 -17.88 -13.33 9.36
CA PRO A 50 -18.82 -12.25 9.13
C PRO A 50 -20.17 -12.84 8.68
N VAL A 51 -21.27 -12.22 9.09
CA VAL A 51 -22.63 -12.61 8.70
C VAL A 51 -22.73 -12.67 7.17
N ASN A 52 -23.48 -13.65 6.65
CA ASN A 52 -23.67 -13.84 5.22
C ASN A 52 -24.11 -12.55 4.52
N PHE A 53 -23.28 -12.08 3.58
CA PHE A 53 -23.62 -11.03 2.63
C PHE A 53 -24.06 -11.67 1.34
N THR A 54 -24.90 -10.94 0.64
CA THR A 54 -25.41 -11.40 -0.65
C THR A 54 -24.42 -11.12 -1.79
N GLU A 55 -23.57 -10.11 -1.65
CA GLU A 55 -22.66 -9.68 -2.72
C GLU A 55 -21.19 -9.94 -2.36
N PRO A 56 -20.41 -10.56 -3.24
CA PRO A 56 -18.97 -10.70 -3.10
C PRO A 56 -18.26 -9.36 -3.31
N VAL A 57 -17.06 -9.24 -2.76
CA VAL A 57 -16.15 -8.12 -3.02
C VAL A 57 -14.81 -8.69 -3.52
N VAL A 58 -14.24 -8.05 -4.54
CA VAL A 58 -12.94 -8.42 -5.07
C VAL A 58 -11.89 -7.45 -4.52
N VAL A 59 -10.78 -7.97 -4.00
CA VAL A 59 -9.63 -7.17 -3.59
C VAL A 59 -8.40 -7.61 -4.37
N ILE A 60 -7.69 -6.65 -4.95
CA ILE A 60 -6.56 -6.91 -5.87
C ILE A 60 -5.31 -6.22 -5.36
N GLY A 61 -4.19 -6.96 -5.35
CA GLY A 61 -2.86 -6.43 -5.11
C GLY A 61 -1.98 -6.58 -6.34
N ALA A 62 -1.26 -5.52 -6.69
CA ALA A 62 -0.38 -5.51 -7.86
C ALA A 62 0.82 -4.56 -7.65
N SER A 63 1.93 -4.84 -8.34
CA SER A 63 3.15 -4.04 -8.27
C SER A 63 3.81 -3.90 -9.64
N THR A 64 5.06 -4.32 -9.82
CA THR A 64 5.78 -4.26 -11.10
C THR A 64 5.03 -5.04 -12.18
N GLY A 65 4.73 -4.40 -13.30
CA GLY A 65 3.91 -4.98 -14.37
C GLY A 65 2.39 -4.91 -14.11
N GLY A 66 1.97 -4.57 -12.89
CA GLY A 66 0.59 -4.55 -12.48
C GLY A 66 -0.30 -3.57 -13.25
N THR A 67 0.26 -2.48 -13.78
CA THR A 67 -0.53 -1.50 -14.57
C THR A 67 -1.11 -2.11 -15.85
N GLU A 68 -0.34 -2.94 -16.54
CA GLU A 68 -0.81 -3.63 -17.74
C GLU A 68 -1.72 -4.82 -17.36
N ALA A 69 -1.33 -5.62 -16.35
CA ALA A 69 -2.16 -6.73 -15.88
C ALA A 69 -3.55 -6.25 -15.41
N LEU A 70 -3.61 -5.15 -14.67
CA LEU A 70 -4.88 -4.54 -14.25
C LEU A 70 -5.69 -4.02 -15.44
N LYS A 71 -5.05 -3.39 -16.42
CA LYS A 71 -5.72 -2.93 -17.64
C LYS A 71 -6.37 -4.12 -18.35
N ASP A 72 -5.60 -5.17 -18.62
CA ASP A 72 -6.07 -6.33 -19.35
C ASP A 72 -7.22 -7.04 -18.60
N TYR A 73 -7.10 -7.18 -17.29
CA TYR A 73 -8.15 -7.76 -16.46
C TYR A 73 -9.43 -6.90 -16.42
N LEU A 74 -9.31 -5.61 -16.13
CA LEU A 74 -10.46 -4.73 -15.90
C LEU A 74 -11.23 -4.41 -17.19
N THR A 75 -10.58 -4.39 -18.37
CA THR A 75 -11.23 -4.12 -19.66
C THR A 75 -12.15 -5.26 -20.10
N GLU A 76 -11.90 -6.49 -19.64
CA GLU A 76 -12.71 -7.67 -19.96
C GLU A 76 -13.95 -7.82 -19.05
N LEU A 77 -14.00 -7.08 -17.93
CA LEU A 77 -15.09 -7.22 -16.96
C LEU A 77 -16.43 -6.67 -17.51
N PRO A 78 -17.53 -7.40 -17.26
CA PRO A 78 -18.87 -6.89 -17.57
C PRO A 78 -19.28 -5.77 -16.59
N PRO A 79 -20.24 -4.88 -16.99
CA PRO A 79 -20.61 -3.73 -16.19
C PRO A 79 -21.29 -4.05 -14.86
N ASP A 80 -21.74 -5.27 -14.65
CA ASP A 80 -22.37 -5.79 -13.43
C ASP A 80 -21.40 -6.62 -12.55
N SER A 81 -20.10 -6.51 -12.80
CA SER A 81 -19.07 -7.14 -11.97
C SER A 81 -19.19 -6.76 -10.51
N PRO A 82 -18.82 -7.63 -9.56
CA PRO A 82 -18.72 -7.26 -8.15
C PRO A 82 -17.88 -6.00 -7.93
N GLY A 83 -18.12 -5.31 -6.83
CA GLY A 83 -17.29 -4.17 -6.45
C GLY A 83 -15.84 -4.58 -6.20
N ILE A 84 -14.88 -3.78 -6.67
CA ILE A 84 -13.46 -4.09 -6.68
C ILE A 84 -12.69 -3.03 -5.90
N VAL A 85 -11.73 -3.45 -5.07
CA VAL A 85 -10.80 -2.56 -4.36
C VAL A 85 -9.37 -2.97 -4.70
N ILE A 86 -8.56 -2.02 -5.13
CA ILE A 86 -7.24 -2.29 -5.74
C ILE A 86 -6.15 -1.54 -5.00
N VAL A 87 -5.06 -2.22 -4.67
CA VAL A 87 -3.77 -1.62 -4.35
C VAL A 87 -2.80 -1.91 -5.47
N GLN A 88 -2.36 -0.87 -6.16
CA GLN A 88 -1.22 -0.87 -7.06
C GLN A 88 -0.10 -0.05 -6.42
N HIS A 89 1.09 -0.62 -6.27
CA HIS A 89 2.24 0.14 -5.80
C HIS A 89 2.60 1.22 -6.83
N MET A 90 2.23 2.45 -6.51
CA MET A 90 2.39 3.61 -7.38
C MET A 90 2.60 4.87 -6.55
N PRO A 91 3.47 5.81 -6.98
CA PRO A 91 3.66 7.08 -6.28
C PRO A 91 2.38 7.91 -6.24
N GLU A 92 2.30 8.80 -5.24
CA GLU A 92 1.27 9.83 -5.13
C GLU A 92 1.16 10.63 -6.44
N HIS A 93 -0.02 11.10 -6.77
CA HIS A 93 -0.39 11.81 -8.01
C HIS A 93 -0.44 10.98 -9.30
N PHE A 94 0.13 9.78 -9.32
CA PHE A 94 0.01 8.89 -10.49
C PHE A 94 -1.24 8.02 -10.44
N THR A 95 -1.75 7.73 -9.26
CA THR A 95 -2.90 6.83 -9.04
C THR A 95 -4.20 7.40 -9.63
N GLU A 96 -4.44 8.69 -9.49
CA GLU A 96 -5.61 9.35 -10.09
C GLU A 96 -5.54 9.32 -11.62
N SER A 97 -4.39 9.66 -12.21
CA SER A 97 -4.20 9.62 -13.66
C SER A 97 -4.36 8.21 -14.22
N PHE A 98 -3.87 7.19 -13.50
CA PHE A 98 -4.01 5.79 -13.85
C PHE A 98 -5.48 5.35 -13.80
N ALA A 99 -6.20 5.69 -12.73
CA ALA A 99 -7.62 5.40 -12.58
C ALA A 99 -8.44 6.03 -13.71
N ASN A 100 -8.19 7.31 -14.03
CA ASN A 100 -8.87 8.03 -15.12
C ASN A 100 -8.60 7.38 -16.49
N ARG A 101 -7.35 6.93 -16.75
CA ARG A 101 -7.01 6.19 -17.97
C ARG A 101 -7.81 4.89 -18.07
N LEU A 102 -7.85 4.09 -17.00
CA LEU A 102 -8.60 2.84 -16.98
C LEU A 102 -10.11 3.07 -17.15
N ASN A 103 -10.65 4.11 -16.50
CA ASN A 103 -12.06 4.46 -16.63
C ASN A 103 -12.48 4.73 -18.08
N GLY A 104 -11.57 5.28 -18.89
CA GLY A 104 -11.81 5.49 -20.32
C GLY A 104 -11.77 4.23 -21.20
N LEU A 105 -11.26 3.11 -20.65
CA LEU A 105 -11.07 1.85 -21.37
C LEU A 105 -12.06 0.76 -20.94
N CYS A 106 -12.51 0.79 -19.69
CA CYS A 106 -13.34 -0.25 -19.06
C CYS A 106 -14.84 0.00 -19.26
N LYS A 107 -15.62 -1.08 -19.16
CA LYS A 107 -17.09 -1.00 -19.09
C LYS A 107 -17.60 -0.68 -17.69
N ILE A 108 -16.78 -0.95 -16.67
CA ILE A 108 -17.03 -0.60 -15.27
C ILE A 108 -16.48 0.80 -14.98
N THR A 109 -16.97 1.43 -13.92
CA THR A 109 -16.40 2.71 -13.43
C THR A 109 -15.11 2.46 -12.68
N VAL A 110 -14.01 3.12 -13.06
CA VAL A 110 -12.73 3.03 -12.36
C VAL A 110 -12.34 4.42 -11.83
N ARG A 111 -12.05 4.52 -10.56
CA ARG A 111 -11.63 5.80 -9.95
C ARG A 111 -10.67 5.61 -8.79
N GLU A 112 -9.90 6.64 -8.49
CA GLU A 112 -9.16 6.70 -7.24
C GLU A 112 -10.13 6.76 -6.06
N ALA A 113 -9.83 6.00 -5.01
CA ALA A 113 -10.66 5.89 -3.82
C ALA A 113 -10.59 7.15 -2.97
N LYS A 114 -11.74 7.57 -2.45
CA LYS A 114 -11.86 8.58 -1.40
C LYS A 114 -12.35 7.93 -0.10
N ASN A 115 -11.96 8.52 1.02
CA ASN A 115 -12.39 8.00 2.32
C ASN A 115 -13.92 7.92 2.43
N GLY A 116 -14.45 6.75 2.79
CA GLY A 116 -15.88 6.50 2.90
C GLY A 116 -16.58 6.10 1.60
N ASP A 117 -15.89 6.00 0.48
CA ASP A 117 -16.47 5.52 -0.78
C ASP A 117 -17.09 4.13 -0.62
N LYS A 118 -18.30 3.97 -1.15
CA LYS A 118 -18.95 2.66 -1.21
C LYS A 118 -18.34 1.79 -2.28
N VAL A 119 -18.21 0.51 -1.97
CA VAL A 119 -17.78 -0.52 -2.92
C VAL A 119 -19.04 -1.10 -3.57
N GLU A 120 -19.34 -0.62 -4.76
CA GLU A 120 -20.56 -0.95 -5.48
C GLU A 120 -20.28 -1.85 -6.69
N SER A 121 -21.25 -2.67 -7.08
CA SER A 121 -21.18 -3.43 -8.33
C SER A 121 -20.89 -2.52 -9.52
N GLY A 122 -20.06 -2.99 -10.44
CA GLY A 122 -19.62 -2.21 -11.61
C GLY A 122 -18.63 -1.08 -11.29
N THR A 123 -18.00 -1.11 -10.11
CA THR A 123 -17.03 -0.07 -9.70
C THR A 123 -15.73 -0.67 -9.19
N ALA A 124 -14.60 -0.14 -9.64
CA ALA A 124 -13.27 -0.43 -9.15
C ALA A 124 -12.66 0.82 -8.47
N LEU A 125 -12.23 0.67 -7.22
CA LEU A 125 -11.61 1.71 -6.41
C LEU A 125 -10.12 1.45 -6.28
N ILE A 126 -9.27 2.36 -6.77
CA ILE A 126 -7.81 2.27 -6.70
C ILE A 126 -7.32 3.08 -5.49
N ALA A 127 -6.46 2.48 -4.68
CA ALA A 127 -5.85 3.15 -3.54
C ALA A 127 -5.08 4.41 -3.97
N PRO A 128 -5.28 5.55 -3.29
CA PRO A 128 -4.44 6.73 -3.54
C PRO A 128 -3.00 6.45 -3.12
N GLY A 129 -2.05 6.97 -3.88
CA GLY A 129 -0.64 6.88 -3.53
C GLY A 129 -0.36 7.52 -2.17
N ASN A 130 0.64 7.00 -1.46
CA ASN A 130 1.06 7.49 -0.15
C ASN A 130 0.05 7.35 1.00
N HIS A 131 -1.05 6.60 0.81
CA HIS A 131 -2.04 6.28 1.84
C HIS A 131 -2.37 4.79 1.79
N HIS A 132 -2.72 4.19 2.94
CA HIS A 132 -3.28 2.84 2.97
C HIS A 132 -4.77 2.88 2.65
N LEU A 133 -5.25 1.81 2.01
CA LEU A 133 -6.65 1.60 1.71
C LEU A 133 -7.12 0.33 2.42
N LEU A 134 -8.14 0.47 3.25
CA LEU A 134 -8.76 -0.62 4.00
C LEU A 134 -10.19 -0.83 3.52
N LEU A 135 -10.57 -2.10 3.40
CA LEU A 135 -11.97 -2.45 3.27
C LEU A 135 -12.66 -2.33 4.64
N LYS A 136 -13.79 -1.68 4.67
CA LYS A 136 -14.66 -1.52 5.85
C LYS A 136 -16.03 -2.09 5.55
N ARG A 137 -16.78 -2.31 6.60
CA ARG A 137 -18.15 -2.78 6.50
C ARG A 137 -19.07 -1.95 7.39
N THR A 138 -20.18 -1.51 6.82
CA THR A 138 -21.24 -0.79 7.54
C THR A 138 -22.56 -1.47 7.20
N GLY A 139 -23.14 -2.19 8.18
CA GLY A 139 -24.37 -2.96 7.95
C GLY A 139 -24.16 -4.02 6.86
N THR A 140 -24.90 -3.88 5.76
CA THR A 140 -24.94 -4.84 4.63
C THR A 140 -24.05 -4.43 3.44
N PHE A 141 -23.36 -3.31 3.48
CA PHE A 141 -22.52 -2.83 2.39
C PHE A 141 -21.06 -2.66 2.80
N TYR A 142 -20.19 -2.71 1.81
CA TYR A 142 -18.77 -2.40 1.97
C TYR A 142 -18.48 -0.96 1.60
N SER A 143 -17.48 -0.39 2.26
CA SER A 143 -16.90 0.91 1.96
C SER A 143 -15.39 0.84 2.11
N VAL A 144 -14.68 1.88 1.74
CA VAL A 144 -13.25 1.96 1.95
C VAL A 144 -12.89 3.06 2.94
N GLU A 145 -11.81 2.83 3.67
CA GLU A 145 -11.15 3.82 4.52
C GLU A 145 -9.78 4.11 3.94
N VAL A 146 -9.52 5.38 3.67
CA VAL A 146 -8.18 5.89 3.31
C VAL A 146 -7.53 6.38 4.59
N CYS A 147 -6.39 5.84 4.96
CA CYS A 147 -5.71 6.22 6.19
C CYS A 147 -4.20 6.38 6.00
N ASP A 148 -3.64 7.23 6.85
CA ASP A 148 -2.20 7.34 7.02
C ASP A 148 -1.67 6.19 7.87
N GLY A 149 -0.34 6.04 7.87
CA GLY A 149 0.32 5.03 8.67
C GLY A 149 1.78 4.86 8.26
N PRO A 150 2.55 4.06 8.99
CA PRO A 150 3.89 3.71 8.60
C PRO A 150 3.89 2.86 7.32
N LEU A 151 5.03 2.81 6.62
CA LEU A 151 5.20 1.89 5.48
C LEU A 151 5.08 0.43 5.97
N VAL A 152 4.21 -0.33 5.36
CA VAL A 152 4.06 -1.78 5.57
C VAL A 152 4.70 -2.51 4.41
N CYS A 153 5.55 -3.51 4.69
CA CYS A 153 6.36 -4.17 3.67
C CYS A 153 7.14 -3.18 2.79
N ARG A 154 7.48 -1.99 3.34
CA ARG A 154 8.13 -0.85 2.65
C ARG A 154 7.24 -0.12 1.65
N HIS A 155 5.93 -0.35 1.66
CA HIS A 155 4.97 0.26 0.73
C HIS A 155 3.86 1.01 1.46
N ARG A 156 3.36 2.04 0.83
CA ARG A 156 2.13 2.75 1.16
C ARG A 156 1.55 3.37 -0.14
N PRO A 157 0.44 2.81 -0.65
CA PRO A 157 -0.38 1.73 -0.08
C PRO A 157 0.33 0.39 0.02
N SER A 158 -0.14 -0.48 0.93
CA SER A 158 0.31 -1.87 1.06
C SER A 158 -0.82 -2.83 0.75
N VAL A 159 -0.49 -3.88 -0.01
CA VAL A 159 -1.42 -4.98 -0.35
C VAL A 159 -1.78 -5.79 0.90
N ASP A 160 -0.81 -6.07 1.79
CA ASP A 160 -1.07 -6.79 3.04
C ASP A 160 -2.12 -6.06 3.92
N VAL A 161 -2.11 -4.73 3.94
CA VAL A 161 -3.10 -3.93 4.69
C VAL A 161 -4.51 -4.10 4.10
N LEU A 162 -4.65 -4.01 2.78
CA LEU A 162 -5.93 -4.21 2.11
C LEU A 162 -6.46 -5.64 2.33
N PHE A 163 -5.64 -6.65 2.08
CA PHE A 163 -6.03 -8.05 2.19
C PHE A 163 -6.40 -8.44 3.62
N ARG A 164 -5.63 -7.98 4.62
CA ARG A 164 -5.97 -8.16 6.04
C ARG A 164 -7.32 -7.53 6.38
N SER A 165 -7.58 -6.33 5.88
CA SER A 165 -8.87 -5.67 6.12
C SER A 165 -10.02 -6.46 5.49
N ALA A 166 -9.84 -7.00 4.28
CA ALA A 166 -10.81 -7.83 3.59
C ALA A 166 -11.06 -9.16 4.34
N ALA A 167 -9.99 -9.84 4.77
CA ALA A 167 -10.09 -11.03 5.62
C ALA A 167 -10.97 -10.76 6.84
N LYS A 168 -10.77 -9.60 7.48
CA LYS A 168 -11.45 -9.24 8.73
C LYS A 168 -12.93 -8.92 8.55
N VAL A 169 -13.32 -8.25 7.47
CA VAL A 169 -14.70 -7.73 7.32
C VAL A 169 -15.55 -8.48 6.30
N ALA A 170 -14.93 -9.18 5.33
CA ALA A 170 -15.62 -9.91 4.29
C ALA A 170 -15.44 -11.44 4.39
N GLY A 171 -14.27 -11.91 4.88
CA GLY A 171 -14.01 -13.33 5.03
C GLY A 171 -14.37 -14.12 3.77
N LYS A 172 -15.24 -15.13 3.87
CA LYS A 172 -15.67 -15.98 2.74
C LYS A 172 -16.35 -15.24 1.58
N ASN A 173 -16.79 -14.00 1.78
CA ASN A 173 -17.37 -13.18 0.71
C ASN A 173 -16.32 -12.38 -0.06
N ALA A 174 -15.05 -12.43 0.36
CA ALA A 174 -13.96 -11.80 -0.37
C ALA A 174 -13.33 -12.76 -1.39
N ILE A 175 -12.98 -12.19 -2.54
CA ILE A 175 -12.12 -12.81 -3.55
C ILE A 175 -10.82 -12.02 -3.56
N GLY A 176 -9.72 -12.65 -3.17
CA GLY A 176 -8.39 -12.05 -3.19
C GLY A 176 -7.66 -12.39 -4.48
N ILE A 177 -7.10 -11.40 -5.15
CA ILE A 177 -6.29 -11.59 -6.36
C ILE A 177 -4.94 -10.93 -6.14
N ILE A 178 -3.85 -11.70 -6.27
CA ILE A 178 -2.49 -11.17 -6.33
C ILE A 178 -1.97 -11.25 -7.76
N MET A 179 -1.53 -10.12 -8.29
CA MET A 179 -0.98 -10.01 -9.63
C MET A 179 0.53 -9.82 -9.60
N THR A 180 1.13 -9.72 -10.77
CA THR A 180 2.58 -9.53 -10.96
C THR A 180 3.15 -8.43 -10.07
N GLY A 181 4.35 -8.68 -9.52
CA GLY A 181 5.03 -7.73 -8.65
C GLY A 181 6.31 -8.29 -8.05
N MET A 182 7.19 -7.39 -7.60
CA MET A 182 8.42 -7.75 -6.92
C MET A 182 8.23 -7.60 -5.40
N GLY A 183 8.69 -8.60 -4.63
CA GLY A 183 8.64 -8.60 -3.17
C GLY A 183 7.56 -9.52 -2.63
N ASP A 184 7.20 -9.33 -1.36
CA ASP A 184 6.31 -10.22 -0.61
C ASP A 184 5.09 -9.49 -0.01
N ASP A 185 4.89 -8.20 -0.34
CA ASP A 185 3.70 -7.46 0.11
C ASP A 185 2.43 -8.05 -0.53
N GLY A 186 1.52 -8.49 0.29
CA GLY A 186 0.32 -9.22 -0.08
C GLY A 186 0.35 -10.69 0.29
N SER A 187 1.52 -11.30 0.51
CA SER A 187 1.64 -12.73 0.79
C SER A 187 1.04 -13.10 2.15
N HIS A 188 1.29 -12.29 3.19
CA HIS A 188 0.74 -12.51 4.52
C HIS A 188 -0.77 -12.23 4.55
N GLY A 189 -1.21 -11.13 3.92
CA GLY A 189 -2.62 -10.79 3.82
C GLY A 189 -3.42 -11.84 3.03
N MET A 190 -2.85 -12.38 1.95
CA MET A 190 -3.44 -13.46 1.17
C MET A 190 -3.64 -14.74 2.01
N LYS A 191 -2.63 -15.07 2.84
CA LYS A 191 -2.76 -16.19 3.78
C LYS A 191 -3.85 -15.93 4.80
N GLU A 192 -3.94 -14.74 5.38
CA GLU A 192 -4.99 -14.37 6.32
C GLU A 192 -6.38 -14.43 5.69
N MET A 193 -6.52 -14.00 4.43
CA MET A 193 -7.76 -14.15 3.65
C MET A 193 -8.14 -15.62 3.49
N HIS A 194 -7.16 -16.48 3.12
CA HIS A 194 -7.39 -17.93 3.01
C HIS A 194 -7.86 -18.54 4.32
N ASP A 195 -7.17 -18.22 5.44
CA ASP A 195 -7.49 -18.71 6.77
C ASP A 195 -8.91 -18.28 7.23
N CYS A 196 -9.40 -17.13 6.71
CA CYS A 196 -10.76 -16.62 6.93
C CYS A 196 -11.79 -17.11 5.90
N GLY A 197 -11.41 -18.05 5.01
CA GLY A 197 -12.29 -18.71 4.07
C GLY A 197 -12.54 -17.96 2.75
N SER A 198 -11.74 -16.94 2.43
CA SER A 198 -11.80 -16.24 1.15
C SER A 198 -11.33 -17.15 -0.01
N TYR A 199 -11.85 -16.88 -1.21
CA TYR A 199 -11.33 -17.47 -2.43
C TYR A 199 -10.15 -16.65 -2.94
N ASN A 200 -9.00 -17.29 -3.17
CA ASN A 200 -7.76 -16.62 -3.53
C ASN A 200 -7.23 -17.06 -4.88
N LEU A 201 -6.81 -16.11 -5.69
CA LEU A 201 -6.23 -16.30 -7.01
C LEU A 201 -4.85 -15.64 -7.06
N ALA A 202 -3.90 -16.27 -7.75
CA ALA A 202 -2.63 -15.69 -8.12
C ALA A 202 -2.49 -15.70 -9.65
N GLN A 203 -1.93 -14.63 -10.20
CA GLN A 203 -1.56 -14.58 -11.60
C GLN A 203 -0.53 -15.69 -11.89
N ASP A 204 -0.65 -16.34 -13.03
CA ASP A 204 0.26 -17.41 -13.44
C ASP A 204 1.62 -16.88 -13.90
N GLU A 205 2.62 -17.78 -13.95
CA GLU A 205 3.99 -17.44 -14.37
C GLU A 205 4.08 -16.97 -15.82
N GLU A 206 3.20 -17.47 -16.71
CA GLU A 206 3.28 -17.16 -18.15
C GLU A 206 2.89 -15.69 -18.43
N SER A 207 2.00 -15.14 -17.62
CA SER A 207 1.51 -13.76 -17.77
C SER A 207 2.18 -12.76 -16.82
N THR A 208 2.98 -13.21 -15.83
CA THR A 208 3.73 -12.32 -14.93
C THR A 208 4.95 -11.70 -15.62
N ILE A 209 5.32 -10.48 -15.18
CA ILE A 209 6.52 -9.79 -15.67
C ILE A 209 7.74 -10.09 -14.79
N VAL A 210 7.52 -10.40 -13.54
CA VAL A 210 8.52 -10.76 -12.51
C VAL A 210 7.96 -11.82 -11.60
#